data_f665f3b59dfae9740b1fb38851fd393e
#
_entry.id   f665f3b59dfae9740b1fb38851fd393e
#
_cell.length_a   1.000
_cell.length_b   1.000
_cell.length_c   1.000
_cell.angle_alpha   90.00
_cell.angle_beta   90.00
_cell.angle_gamma   90.00
#
_symmetry.space_group_name_H-M   'P 1'
#
loop_
_entity.id
_entity.type
_entity.pdbx_description
1 polymer ?
#
loop_
_entity_poly.entity_id
_entity_poly.type
_entity_poly.pdbx_seq_one_letter_code
_entity_poly.pdbx_strand_id
1 'polypeptide(L)'
;MKLTRLAVVVTLALGLLAAPLAAEAQQAAKVPRIGYLTPNIAANPHLSEAFRQGLRDLGYVEGRNIVIEYRDAEGKLERLPALAAELVALKVDVIFVGGGTRVTLAAMQA
;
A
#
# COMPACT_ATOMS: atom_id res chain seq x y z
N MET A 1 -40.68 -3.13 33.16
CA MET A 1 -40.83 -2.88 31.73
C MET A 1 -40.06 -1.66 31.24
N LYS A 2 -40.16 -0.52 31.90
CA LYS A 2 -39.44 0.70 31.50
C LYS A 2 -37.90 0.55 31.58
N LEU A 3 -37.37 -0.15 32.57
CA LEU A 3 -35.95 -0.40 32.74
C LEU A 3 -35.38 -1.31 31.65
N THR A 4 -36.16 -2.29 31.16
CA THR A 4 -35.73 -3.19 30.08
C THR A 4 -35.61 -2.44 28.75
N ARG A 5 -36.51 -1.52 28.45
CA ARG A 5 -36.45 -0.69 27.25
C ARG A 5 -35.27 0.25 27.26
N LEU A 6 -34.95 0.86 28.40
CA LEU A 6 -33.78 1.70 28.59
C LEU A 6 -32.48 0.91 28.39
N ALA A 7 -32.38 -0.30 28.93
CA ALA A 7 -31.24 -1.17 28.77
C ALA A 7 -31.02 -1.54 27.29
N VAL A 8 -32.09 -1.85 26.56
CA VAL A 8 -32.00 -2.18 25.13
C VAL A 8 -31.51 -0.99 24.31
N VAL A 9 -32.03 0.22 24.59
CA VAL A 9 -31.59 1.44 23.87
C VAL A 9 -30.13 1.75 24.15
N VAL A 10 -29.65 1.63 25.38
CA VAL A 10 -28.26 1.85 25.75
C VAL A 10 -27.35 0.83 25.06
N THR A 11 -27.75 -0.43 24.99
CA THR A 11 -26.99 -1.48 24.32
C THR A 11 -26.86 -1.21 22.81
N LEU A 12 -27.94 -0.77 22.16
CA LEU A 12 -27.92 -0.38 20.74
C LEU A 12 -27.03 0.82 20.48
N ALA A 13 -27.07 1.83 21.34
CA ALA A 13 -26.23 3.01 21.21
C ALA A 13 -24.73 2.67 21.32
N LEU A 14 -24.37 1.82 22.27
CA LEU A 14 -22.99 1.33 22.43
C LEU A 14 -22.55 0.50 21.23
N GLY A 15 -23.42 -0.34 20.67
CA GLY A 15 -23.13 -1.11 19.47
C GLY A 15 -22.88 -0.24 18.25
N LEU A 16 -23.67 0.82 18.06
CA LEU A 16 -23.48 1.76 16.96
C LEU A 16 -22.21 2.60 17.09
N LEU A 17 -21.79 2.96 18.29
CA LEU A 17 -20.54 3.67 18.54
C LEU A 17 -19.32 2.77 18.35
N ALA A 18 -19.42 1.48 18.65
CA ALA A 18 -18.32 0.53 18.53
C ALA A 18 -18.07 0.09 17.07
N ALA A 19 -19.11 0.02 16.22
CA ALA A 19 -19.00 -0.45 14.84
C ALA A 19 -18.03 0.37 13.98
N PRO A 20 -18.04 1.73 13.97
CA PRO A 20 -17.06 2.52 13.24
C PRO A 20 -15.63 2.29 13.71
N LEU A 21 -15.41 2.17 15.02
CA LEU A 21 -14.09 1.91 15.58
C LEU A 21 -13.56 0.53 15.18
N ALA A 22 -14.42 -0.48 15.15
CA ALA A 22 -14.04 -1.82 14.69
C ALA A 22 -13.66 -1.83 13.22
N ALA A 23 -14.38 -1.10 12.36
CA ALA A 23 -14.06 -0.96 10.94
C ALA A 23 -12.72 -0.24 10.73
N GLU A 24 -12.46 0.83 11.47
CA GLU A 24 -11.19 1.55 11.43
C GLU A 24 -10.03 0.66 11.90
N ALA A 25 -10.23 -0.11 12.96
CA ALA A 25 -9.21 -1.04 13.46
C ALA A 25 -8.89 -2.12 12.42
N GLN A 26 -9.89 -2.66 11.70
CA GLN A 26 -9.66 -3.62 10.63
C GLN A 26 -8.89 -3.01 9.47
N GLN A 27 -9.19 -1.78 9.06
CA GLN A 27 -8.45 -1.07 8.03
C GLN A 27 -7.02 -0.74 8.48
N ALA A 28 -6.85 -0.31 9.73
CA ALA A 28 -5.55 -0.03 10.30
C ALA A 28 -4.69 -1.28 10.45
N ALA A 29 -5.31 -2.45 10.68
CA ALA A 29 -4.61 -3.73 10.76
C ALA A 29 -4.15 -4.24 9.40
N LYS A 30 -4.75 -3.76 8.31
CA LYS A 30 -4.35 -4.13 6.95
C LYS A 30 -3.12 -3.33 6.55
N VAL A 31 -1.99 -4.02 6.44
CA VAL A 31 -0.73 -3.41 6.02
C VAL A 31 -0.77 -3.20 4.49
N PRO A 32 -0.67 -1.95 4.00
CA PRO A 32 -0.63 -1.71 2.56
C PRO A 32 0.65 -2.28 1.95
N ARG A 33 0.52 -2.76 0.73
CA ARG A 33 1.62 -3.33 -0.04
C ARG A 33 1.79 -2.52 -1.32
N ILE A 34 2.96 -1.91 -1.49
CA ILE A 34 3.29 -1.10 -2.66
C ILE A 34 4.31 -1.84 -3.50
N GLY A 35 4.06 -1.92 -4.80
CA GLY A 35 5.06 -2.33 -5.77
C GLY A 35 5.87 -1.13 -6.23
N TYR A 36 7.19 -1.22 -6.19
CA TYR A 36 8.10 -0.19 -6.69
C TYR A 36 8.82 -0.75 -7.92
N LEU A 37 8.41 -0.27 -9.09
CA LEU A 37 8.97 -0.69 -10.36
C LEU A 37 9.91 0.38 -10.92
N THR A 38 11.14 0.02 -11.19
CA THR A 38 12.16 0.97 -11.64
C THR A 38 13.10 0.32 -12.66
N PRO A 39 13.61 1.10 -13.65
CA PRO A 39 14.58 0.58 -14.60
C PRO A 39 15.95 0.32 -13.96
N ASN A 40 16.38 1.13 -13.01
CA ASN A 40 17.67 0.94 -12.37
C ASN A 40 17.81 1.81 -11.12
N ILE A 41 17.76 1.20 -9.94
CA ILE A 41 17.92 1.90 -8.66
C ILE A 41 19.33 2.51 -8.57
N ALA A 42 20.34 1.77 -8.96
CA ALA A 42 21.73 2.19 -8.82
C ALA A 42 22.06 3.42 -9.68
N ALA A 43 21.37 3.60 -10.80
CA ALA A 43 21.57 4.78 -11.66
C ALA A 43 21.04 6.07 -11.04
N ASN A 44 20.04 5.98 -10.16
CA ASN A 44 19.48 7.16 -9.51
C ASN A 44 19.00 6.81 -8.08
N PRO A 45 19.95 6.65 -7.14
CA PRO A 45 19.61 6.28 -5.76
C PRO A 45 18.77 7.36 -5.04
N HIS A 46 18.83 8.60 -5.50
CA HIS A 46 18.06 9.71 -4.90
C HIS A 46 16.55 9.51 -5.08
N LEU A 47 16.11 8.88 -6.16
CA LEU A 47 14.69 8.66 -6.44
C LEU A 47 14.07 7.70 -5.43
N SER A 48 14.70 6.57 -5.18
CA SER A 48 14.21 5.60 -4.20
C SER A 48 14.29 6.15 -2.77
N GLU A 49 15.32 6.91 -2.47
CA GLU A 49 15.46 7.55 -1.16
C GLU A 49 14.39 8.61 -0.92
N ALA A 50 14.10 9.43 -1.93
CA ALA A 50 13.01 10.42 -1.86
C ALA A 50 11.64 9.73 -1.67
N PHE A 51 11.42 8.62 -2.35
CA PHE A 51 10.21 7.81 -2.20
C PHE A 51 10.06 7.33 -0.75
N ARG A 52 11.10 6.73 -0.18
CA ARG A 52 11.08 6.26 1.20
C ARG A 52 10.90 7.40 2.20
N GLN A 53 11.57 8.53 1.97
CA GLN A 53 11.43 9.70 2.82
C GLN A 53 10.01 10.25 2.80
N GLY A 54 9.39 10.32 1.61
CA GLY A 54 8.01 10.75 1.48
C GLY A 54 7.04 9.86 2.26
N LEU A 55 7.25 8.55 2.23
CA LEU A 55 6.46 7.62 3.02
C LEU A 55 6.65 7.84 4.53
N ARG A 56 7.90 8.04 4.99
CA ARG A 56 8.17 8.34 6.39
C ARG A 56 7.49 9.61 6.85
N ASP A 57 7.52 10.65 6.01
CA ASP A 57 6.85 11.93 6.31
C ASP A 57 5.33 11.75 6.49
N LEU A 58 4.75 10.76 5.84
CA LEU A 58 3.34 10.40 5.97
C LEU A 58 3.07 9.41 7.11
N GLY A 59 4.09 9.00 7.84
CA GLY A 59 3.96 8.08 8.96
C GLY A 59 4.12 6.60 8.59
N TYR A 60 4.53 6.29 7.35
CA TYR A 60 4.78 4.91 6.95
C TYR A 60 6.23 4.52 7.16
N VAL A 61 6.43 3.38 7.81
CA VAL A 61 7.75 2.81 8.06
C VAL A 61 7.80 1.41 7.46
N GLU A 62 8.71 1.23 6.50
CA GLU A 62 8.88 -0.05 5.81
C GLU A 62 9.17 -1.16 6.81
N GLY A 63 8.44 -2.27 6.67
CA GLY A 63 8.55 -3.41 7.56
C GLY A 63 7.72 -3.31 8.84
N ARG A 64 7.10 -2.15 9.13
CA ARG A 64 6.23 -1.96 10.30
C ARG A 64 4.77 -1.81 9.91
N ASN A 65 4.44 -0.82 9.08
CA ASN A 65 3.07 -0.52 8.68
C ASN A 65 2.91 -0.36 7.17
N ILE A 66 3.93 -0.73 6.40
CA ILE A 66 3.89 -0.79 4.94
C ILE A 66 4.87 -1.85 4.46
N VAL A 67 4.50 -2.55 3.39
CA VAL A 67 5.38 -3.49 2.68
C VAL A 67 5.68 -2.91 1.32
N ILE A 68 6.95 -2.84 0.94
CA ILE A 68 7.38 -2.37 -0.37
C ILE A 68 8.03 -3.53 -1.11
N GLU A 69 7.44 -3.90 -2.24
CA GLU A 69 7.96 -4.93 -3.13
C GLU A 69 8.76 -4.25 -4.23
N TYR A 70 10.08 -4.28 -4.13
CA TYR A 70 10.96 -3.67 -5.12
C TYR A 70 11.17 -4.59 -6.31
N ARG A 71 11.06 -4.01 -7.51
CA ARG A 71 11.40 -4.69 -8.76
C ARG A 71 12.26 -3.77 -9.59
N ASP A 72 13.53 -4.14 -9.71
CA ASP A 72 14.55 -3.36 -10.37
C ASP A 72 15.02 -4.11 -11.63
N ALA A 73 14.90 -3.47 -12.78
CA ALA A 73 15.36 -4.07 -14.05
C ALA A 73 16.89 -4.08 -14.18
N GLU A 74 17.59 -3.38 -13.30
CA GLU A 74 19.05 -3.30 -13.29
C GLU A 74 19.65 -2.84 -14.64
N GLY A 75 18.95 -1.91 -15.29
CA GLY A 75 19.31 -1.38 -16.60
C GLY A 75 18.86 -2.22 -17.79
N LYS A 76 18.26 -3.38 -17.54
CA LYS A 76 17.77 -4.28 -18.60
C LYS A 76 16.28 -4.03 -18.81
N LEU A 77 15.96 -3.07 -19.67
CA LEU A 77 14.59 -2.58 -19.86
C LEU A 77 13.64 -3.68 -20.38
N GLU A 78 14.17 -4.68 -21.07
CA GLU A 78 13.39 -5.85 -21.54
C GLU A 78 12.81 -6.68 -20.40
N ARG A 79 13.29 -6.50 -19.15
CA ARG A 79 12.77 -7.20 -17.97
C ARG A 79 11.53 -6.54 -17.37
N LEU A 80 11.26 -5.29 -17.73
CA LEU A 80 10.17 -4.52 -17.11
C LEU A 80 8.79 -5.19 -17.22
N PRO A 81 8.37 -5.74 -18.37
CA PRO A 81 7.06 -6.40 -18.44
C PRO A 81 6.92 -7.58 -17.47
N ALA A 82 7.93 -8.41 -17.36
CA ALA A 82 7.92 -9.56 -16.44
C ALA A 82 7.89 -9.11 -14.98
N LEU A 83 8.66 -8.07 -14.63
CA LEU A 83 8.72 -7.52 -13.28
C LEU A 83 7.37 -6.89 -12.89
N ALA A 84 6.73 -6.17 -13.82
CA ALA A 84 5.40 -5.62 -13.60
C ALA A 84 4.38 -6.73 -13.36
N ALA A 85 4.44 -7.81 -14.14
CA ALA A 85 3.57 -8.97 -13.97
C ALA A 85 3.74 -9.64 -12.60
N GLU A 86 4.97 -9.71 -12.10
CA GLU A 86 5.24 -10.21 -10.74
C GLU A 86 4.51 -9.39 -9.68
N LEU A 87 4.54 -8.06 -9.81
CA LEU A 87 3.86 -7.18 -8.86
C LEU A 87 2.35 -7.38 -8.89
N VAL A 88 1.77 -7.54 -10.07
CA VAL A 88 0.34 -7.83 -10.21
C VAL A 88 0.00 -9.19 -9.57
N ALA A 89 0.84 -10.20 -9.77
CA ALA A 89 0.65 -11.52 -9.17
C ALA A 89 0.72 -11.49 -7.63
N LEU A 90 1.54 -10.59 -7.08
CA LEU A 90 1.63 -10.36 -5.63
C LEU A 90 0.43 -9.60 -5.07
N LYS A 91 -0.46 -9.11 -5.93
CA LYS A 91 -1.65 -8.34 -5.54
C LYS A 91 -1.29 -7.12 -4.69
N VAL A 92 -0.28 -6.37 -5.13
CA VAL A 92 0.06 -5.10 -4.49
C VAL A 92 -1.11 -4.12 -4.63
N ASP A 93 -1.27 -3.24 -3.64
CA ASP A 93 -2.35 -2.26 -3.64
C ASP A 93 -2.12 -1.15 -4.67
N VAL A 94 -0.87 -0.76 -4.87
CA VAL A 94 -0.46 0.31 -5.79
C VAL A 94 0.89 -0.06 -6.39
N ILE A 95 1.10 0.26 -7.66
CA ILE A 95 2.41 0.20 -8.30
C ILE A 95 2.93 1.62 -8.46
N PHE A 96 4.01 1.93 -7.75
CA PHE A 96 4.75 3.16 -7.95
C PHE A 96 5.80 2.92 -9.04
N VAL A 97 5.81 3.84 -10.01
CA VAL A 97 6.70 3.74 -11.17
C VAL A 97 7.74 4.84 -11.09
N GLY A 98 9.01 4.46 -11.00
CA GLY A 98 10.11 5.40 -11.07
C GLY A 98 10.89 5.25 -12.37
N GLY A 99 11.07 6.34 -13.14
CA GLY A 99 12.01 6.34 -14.24
C GLY A 99 11.48 6.42 -15.66
N GLY A 100 10.27 6.92 -15.89
CA GLY A 100 9.85 7.36 -17.20
C GLY A 100 8.83 6.49 -17.93
N THR A 101 8.65 6.76 -19.21
CA THR A 101 7.54 6.26 -20.03
C THR A 101 7.55 4.74 -20.19
N ARG A 102 8.70 4.13 -20.42
CA ARG A 102 8.78 2.66 -20.65
C ARG A 102 8.34 1.88 -19.43
N VAL A 103 8.72 2.34 -18.24
CA VAL A 103 8.32 1.71 -16.98
C VAL A 103 6.82 1.85 -16.76
N THR A 104 6.30 3.04 -17.03
CA THR A 104 4.85 3.32 -16.91
C THR A 104 4.05 2.43 -17.84
N LEU A 105 4.47 2.30 -19.10
CA LEU A 105 3.78 1.43 -20.06
C LEU A 105 3.80 -0.04 -19.62
N ALA A 106 4.93 -0.53 -19.09
CA ALA A 106 5.04 -1.89 -18.58
C ALA A 106 4.05 -2.14 -17.43
N ALA A 107 3.93 -1.19 -16.51
CA ALA A 107 2.99 -1.28 -15.40
C ALA A 107 1.53 -1.28 -15.88
N MET A 108 1.21 -0.44 -16.86
CA MET A 108 -0.16 -0.33 -17.42
C MET A 108 -0.58 -1.57 -18.20
N GLN A 109 0.36 -2.27 -18.82
CA GLN A 109 0.11 -3.48 -19.61
C GLN A 109 0.07 -4.76 -18.79
N ALA A 110 0.54 -4.68 -17.57
CA ALA A 110 0.50 -5.82 -16.65
C ALA A 110 -0.90 -6.00 -16.06
#